data_02c7078c78e449a9cd271c57c6e250d0
#
_entry.id   02c7078c78e449a9cd271c57c6e250d0
#
_cell.length_a   1.000
_cell.length_b   1.000
_cell.length_c   1.000
_cell.angle_alpha   90.00
_cell.angle_beta   90.00
_cell.angle_gamma   90.00
#
_symmetry.space_group_name_H-M   'P 1'
#
loop_
_entity.id
_entity.type
_entity.pdbx_description
1 polymer ?
#
loop_
_entity_poly.entity_id
_entity_poly.type
_entity_poly.pdbx_seq_one_letter_code
_entity_poly.pdbx_strand_id
1 'polypeptide(L)'
;LTLCGAGGPMPAPNASGPCVAVVAGERLFIVDAGTDGVRNLGRMGFPIGSIEAVFITHFHSDHIDGLGELATLRWVSASNDEPLPVYGPQGVSKVANGFNAAYEQDFGYRHAHHGDSVAPLSGAGMQAMPFPLPKMGELETLVDDGDLKIQALTVDHSPIDAAVGYKFSYKGRSLLITGDTVKLPNIELFAQGVDLLVHEALAPNLLIMMNEAAQTAGNKTMAEITHDVLDYHTSPVEAAE
;
A
#
# COMPACT_ATOMS: atom_id res chain seq x y z
N LEU A 1 -5.09 10.72 -8.93
CA LEU A 1 -4.97 9.93 -7.70
C LEU A 1 -6.35 9.68 -7.11
N THR A 2 -6.55 8.49 -6.51
CA THR A 2 -7.80 8.09 -5.85
C THR A 2 -7.46 7.32 -4.57
N LEU A 3 -8.09 7.67 -3.45
CA LEU A 3 -8.01 6.86 -2.24
C LEU A 3 -9.03 5.72 -2.36
N CYS A 4 -8.56 4.48 -2.45
CA CYS A 4 -9.40 3.27 -2.45
C CYS A 4 -9.58 2.69 -1.05
N GLY A 5 -8.79 3.15 -0.09
CA GLY A 5 -8.91 2.86 1.34
C GLY A 5 -8.02 3.76 2.16
N ALA A 6 -8.47 4.16 3.34
CA ALA A 6 -7.76 5.05 4.26
C ALA A 6 -8.05 4.67 5.75
N GLY A 7 -8.44 3.43 6.00
CA GLY A 7 -8.60 2.89 7.35
C GLY A 7 -7.28 2.29 7.85
N GLY A 8 -7.26 1.90 9.10
CA GLY A 8 -6.17 1.16 9.75
C GLY A 8 -6.59 -0.29 10.06
N PRO A 9 -5.83 -0.99 10.93
CA PRO A 9 -6.05 -2.41 11.21
C PRO A 9 -7.33 -2.70 12.00
N MET A 10 -7.91 -1.69 12.64
CA MET A 10 -9.14 -1.87 13.42
C MET A 10 -10.37 -1.98 12.53
N PRO A 11 -11.25 -2.96 12.75
CA PRO A 11 -12.45 -3.12 11.94
C PRO A 11 -13.34 -1.88 12.05
N ALA A 12 -13.58 -1.22 10.92
CA ALA A 12 -14.48 -0.09 10.83
C ALA A 12 -15.50 -0.35 9.71
N PRO A 13 -16.81 -0.16 9.94
CA PRO A 13 -17.85 -0.54 8.96
C PRO A 13 -17.73 0.16 7.60
N ASN A 14 -17.13 1.35 7.58
CA ASN A 14 -17.07 2.23 6.42
C ASN A 14 -15.63 2.62 6.02
N ALA A 15 -14.62 1.94 6.55
CA ALA A 15 -13.23 2.21 6.22
C ALA A 15 -12.55 0.91 5.74
N SER A 16 -11.98 0.98 4.54
CA SER A 16 -11.15 -0.07 3.98
C SER A 16 -9.68 0.17 4.36
N GLY A 17 -8.87 -0.88 4.41
CA GLY A 17 -7.44 -0.76 4.67
C GLY A 17 -6.73 0.15 3.66
N PRO A 18 -5.50 0.60 3.96
CA PRO A 18 -4.76 1.54 3.15
C PRO A 18 -4.65 1.12 1.69
N CYS A 19 -5.03 2.01 0.77
CA CYS A 19 -5.00 1.77 -0.66
C CYS A 19 -5.06 3.09 -1.43
N VAL A 20 -4.04 3.37 -2.23
CA VAL A 20 -3.99 4.55 -3.09
C VAL A 20 -3.78 4.14 -4.55
N ALA A 21 -4.70 4.53 -5.42
CA ALA A 21 -4.57 4.33 -6.86
C ALA A 21 -3.95 5.57 -7.53
N VAL A 22 -2.88 5.38 -8.28
CA VAL A 22 -2.18 6.40 -9.04
C VAL A 22 -2.34 6.13 -10.54
N VAL A 23 -2.89 7.10 -11.26
CA VAL A 23 -3.04 7.04 -12.73
C VAL A 23 -2.05 8.00 -13.37
N ALA A 24 -1.14 7.48 -14.19
CA ALA A 24 -0.18 8.24 -14.98
C ALA A 24 -0.44 8.00 -16.48
N GLY A 25 -1.26 8.87 -17.08
CA GLY A 25 -1.78 8.64 -18.42
C GLY A 25 -2.80 7.49 -18.44
N GLU A 26 -2.47 6.39 -19.12
CA GLU A 26 -3.29 5.17 -19.16
C GLU A 26 -2.78 4.07 -18.18
N ARG A 27 -1.69 4.35 -17.48
CA ARG A 27 -1.04 3.41 -16.56
C ARG A 27 -1.63 3.52 -15.17
N LEU A 28 -1.94 2.39 -14.55
CA LEU A 28 -2.56 2.29 -13.22
C LEU A 28 -1.63 1.56 -12.25
N PHE A 29 -1.32 2.22 -11.14
CA PHE A 29 -0.49 1.71 -10.05
C PHE A 29 -1.24 1.77 -8.75
N ILE A 30 -0.93 0.86 -7.84
CA ILE A 30 -1.53 0.82 -6.50
C ILE A 30 -0.40 0.97 -5.47
N VAL A 31 -0.61 1.83 -4.48
CA VAL A 31 0.24 1.91 -3.28
C VAL A 31 -0.56 1.37 -2.11
N ASP A 32 -0.05 0.33 -1.50
CA ASP A 32 -0.66 -0.54 -0.52
C ASP A 32 -1.95 -1.24 -0.99
N ALA A 33 -2.21 -2.40 -0.44
CA ALA A 33 -3.31 -3.26 -0.84
C ALA A 33 -4.03 -3.79 0.40
N GLY A 34 -4.59 -2.88 1.19
CA GLY A 34 -5.38 -3.25 2.36
C GLY A 34 -6.73 -3.86 2.00
N THR A 35 -7.37 -4.42 3.01
CA THR A 35 -8.68 -5.08 2.90
C THR A 35 -9.70 -4.19 2.18
N ASP A 36 -10.49 -4.77 1.27
CA ASP A 36 -11.51 -4.11 0.44
C ASP A 36 -11.00 -3.04 -0.56
N GLY A 37 -9.74 -2.67 -0.57
CA GLY A 37 -9.20 -1.65 -1.46
C GLY A 37 -9.47 -1.94 -2.94
N VAL A 38 -9.16 -3.14 -3.41
CA VAL A 38 -9.41 -3.56 -4.80
C VAL A 38 -10.91 -3.61 -5.14
N ARG A 39 -11.76 -3.99 -4.19
CA ARG A 39 -13.22 -3.99 -4.40
C ARG A 39 -13.76 -2.57 -4.55
N ASN A 40 -13.22 -1.62 -3.80
CA ASN A 40 -13.55 -0.21 -3.96
C ASN A 40 -13.13 0.31 -5.33
N LEU A 41 -11.94 -0.04 -5.81
CA LEU A 41 -11.52 0.29 -7.19
C LEU A 41 -12.52 -0.24 -8.23
N GLY A 42 -12.96 -1.49 -8.08
CA GLY A 42 -13.99 -2.07 -8.95
C GLY A 42 -15.32 -1.33 -8.89
N ARG A 43 -15.79 -0.94 -7.68
CA ARG A 43 -17.01 -0.13 -7.50
C ARG A 43 -16.89 1.27 -8.11
N MET A 44 -15.69 1.85 -8.12
CA MET A 44 -15.38 3.13 -8.75
C MET A 44 -15.18 3.02 -10.27
N GLY A 45 -15.22 1.82 -10.84
CA GLY A 45 -15.10 1.58 -12.28
C GLY A 45 -13.66 1.55 -12.80
N PHE A 46 -12.66 1.37 -11.95
CA PHE A 46 -11.27 1.20 -12.38
C PHE A 46 -11.08 -0.14 -13.11
N PRO A 47 -10.28 -0.18 -14.18
CA PRO A 47 -9.96 -1.40 -14.91
C PRO A 47 -8.93 -2.24 -14.12
N ILE A 48 -9.40 -3.08 -13.21
CA ILE A 48 -8.53 -3.88 -12.30
C ILE A 48 -7.50 -4.70 -13.08
N GLY A 49 -7.89 -5.26 -14.24
CA GLY A 49 -6.98 -6.03 -15.10
C GLY A 49 -5.81 -5.22 -15.66
N SER A 50 -5.90 -3.88 -15.67
CA SER A 50 -4.85 -2.98 -16.16
C SER A 50 -3.91 -2.48 -15.06
N ILE A 51 -4.03 -2.97 -13.83
CA ILE A 51 -3.07 -2.63 -12.78
C ILE A 51 -1.69 -3.14 -13.20
N GLU A 52 -0.75 -2.21 -13.32
CA GLU A 52 0.59 -2.49 -13.83
C GLU A 52 1.52 -3.02 -12.73
N ALA A 53 1.46 -2.41 -11.54
CA ALA A 53 2.22 -2.83 -10.38
C ALA A 53 1.58 -2.37 -9.06
N VAL A 54 1.97 -3.05 -7.97
CA VAL A 54 1.68 -2.65 -6.60
C VAL A 54 2.98 -2.25 -5.91
N PHE A 55 2.93 -1.20 -5.10
CA PHE A 55 4.03 -0.67 -4.30
C PHE A 55 3.64 -0.75 -2.83
N ILE A 56 4.34 -1.58 -2.05
CA ILE A 56 4.04 -1.79 -0.63
C ILE A 56 4.96 -0.92 0.23
N THR A 57 4.36 -0.11 1.09
CA THR A 57 5.11 0.80 1.96
C THR A 57 5.81 0.06 3.10
N HIS A 58 5.12 -0.87 3.75
CA HIS A 58 5.63 -1.75 4.79
C HIS A 58 4.71 -2.99 4.95
N PHE A 59 5.00 -3.90 5.87
CA PHE A 59 4.33 -5.20 5.91
C PHE A 59 3.38 -5.40 7.10
N HIS A 60 2.78 -4.33 7.65
CA HIS A 60 1.63 -4.50 8.51
C HIS A 60 0.47 -5.14 7.71
N SER A 61 -0.33 -5.95 8.40
CA SER A 61 -1.35 -6.75 7.75
C SER A 61 -2.37 -5.91 6.98
N ASP A 62 -2.78 -4.79 7.54
CA ASP A 62 -3.75 -3.87 6.92
C ASP A 62 -3.26 -3.21 5.63
N HIS A 63 -1.95 -3.19 5.35
CA HIS A 63 -1.34 -2.74 4.10
C HIS A 63 -1.21 -3.84 3.03
N ILE A 64 -1.31 -5.11 3.42
CA ILE A 64 -1.07 -6.26 2.53
C ILE A 64 -2.23 -7.26 2.43
N ASP A 65 -3.22 -7.22 3.32
CA ASP A 65 -4.29 -8.21 3.44
C ASP A 65 -5.10 -8.43 2.14
N GLY A 66 -5.21 -7.40 1.29
CA GLY A 66 -5.91 -7.46 0.01
C GLY A 66 -5.08 -7.95 -1.18
N LEU A 67 -3.77 -8.21 -1.02
CA LEU A 67 -2.86 -8.56 -2.12
C LEU A 67 -3.30 -9.79 -2.90
N GLY A 68 -3.70 -10.85 -2.22
CA GLY A 68 -4.12 -12.09 -2.88
C GLY A 68 -5.36 -11.90 -3.75
N GLU A 69 -6.36 -11.16 -3.26
CA GLU A 69 -7.56 -10.82 -4.02
C GLU A 69 -7.22 -9.91 -5.21
N LEU A 70 -6.40 -8.88 -4.99
CA LEU A 70 -5.99 -7.95 -6.04
C LEU A 70 -5.28 -8.68 -7.18
N ALA A 71 -4.29 -9.53 -6.87
CA ALA A 71 -3.57 -10.32 -7.85
C ALA A 71 -4.50 -11.24 -8.65
N THR A 72 -5.42 -11.92 -7.98
CA THR A 72 -6.40 -12.80 -8.62
C THR A 72 -7.33 -12.05 -9.54
N LEU A 73 -7.89 -10.91 -9.09
CA LEU A 73 -8.80 -10.10 -9.90
C LEU A 73 -8.08 -9.47 -11.11
N ARG A 74 -6.85 -8.99 -10.92
CA ARG A 74 -6.04 -8.49 -12.04
C ARG A 74 -5.80 -9.58 -13.08
N TRP A 75 -5.38 -10.77 -12.64
CA TRP A 75 -5.09 -11.90 -13.51
C TRP A 75 -6.29 -12.26 -14.39
N VAL A 76 -7.45 -12.56 -13.79
CA VAL A 76 -8.62 -13.08 -14.52
C VAL A 76 -9.39 -11.98 -15.28
N SER A 77 -9.32 -10.71 -14.88
CA SER A 77 -10.10 -9.63 -15.51
C SER A 77 -9.58 -9.22 -16.89
N ALA A 78 -8.32 -9.48 -17.19
CA ALA A 78 -7.71 -9.16 -18.48
C ALA A 78 -6.91 -10.33 -19.06
N SER A 79 -7.07 -11.53 -18.53
CA SER A 79 -6.31 -12.72 -18.95
C SER A 79 -4.79 -12.45 -18.98
N ASN A 80 -4.29 -11.74 -17.95
CA ASN A 80 -2.89 -11.39 -17.87
C ASN A 80 -2.03 -12.67 -17.91
N ASP A 81 -1.00 -12.67 -18.73
CA ASP A 81 -0.07 -13.79 -18.93
C ASP A 81 1.24 -13.63 -18.16
N GLU A 82 1.39 -12.52 -17.42
CA GLU A 82 2.48 -12.25 -16.49
C GLU A 82 1.95 -11.98 -15.07
N PRO A 83 2.62 -12.51 -14.01
CA PRO A 83 2.25 -12.26 -12.63
C PRO A 83 2.27 -10.78 -12.29
N LEU A 84 1.48 -10.38 -11.29
CA LEU A 84 1.46 -9.00 -10.80
C LEU A 84 2.81 -8.60 -10.20
N PRO A 85 3.52 -7.57 -10.71
CA PRO A 85 4.71 -7.04 -10.06
C PRO A 85 4.35 -6.37 -8.72
N VAL A 86 5.04 -6.77 -7.64
CA VAL A 86 4.86 -6.19 -6.30
C VAL A 86 6.20 -5.66 -5.81
N TYR A 87 6.36 -4.36 -5.87
CA TYR A 87 7.53 -3.65 -5.34
C TYR A 87 7.41 -3.46 -3.83
N GLY A 88 8.51 -3.59 -3.14
CA GLY A 88 8.59 -3.33 -1.70
C GLY A 88 10.01 -3.44 -1.18
N PRO A 89 10.26 -2.95 0.04
CA PRO A 89 11.56 -3.09 0.68
C PRO A 89 11.92 -4.55 0.92
N GLN A 90 13.10 -4.79 1.49
CA GLN A 90 13.56 -6.13 1.89
C GLN A 90 12.47 -6.83 2.73
N GLY A 91 12.05 -8.03 2.28
CA GLY A 91 10.93 -8.77 2.89
C GLY A 91 9.73 -8.97 1.95
N VAL A 92 9.55 -8.15 0.92
CA VAL A 92 8.43 -8.28 -0.04
C VAL A 92 8.38 -9.66 -0.70
N SER A 93 9.53 -10.28 -0.96
CA SER A 93 9.58 -11.64 -1.51
C SER A 93 8.94 -12.68 -0.59
N LYS A 94 9.07 -12.51 0.74
CA LYS A 94 8.43 -13.42 1.71
C LYS A 94 6.91 -13.25 1.68
N VAL A 95 6.43 -12.02 1.57
CA VAL A 95 5.00 -11.72 1.49
C VAL A 95 4.40 -12.28 0.20
N ALA A 96 4.96 -11.92 -0.97
CA ALA A 96 4.46 -12.37 -2.26
C ALA A 96 4.48 -13.91 -2.38
N ASN A 97 5.57 -14.57 -1.96
CA ASN A 97 5.66 -16.03 -1.97
C ASN A 97 4.66 -16.69 -1.00
N GLY A 98 4.39 -16.07 0.15
CA GLY A 98 3.37 -16.54 1.10
C GLY A 98 1.97 -16.54 0.49
N PHE A 99 1.58 -15.43 -0.14
CA PHE A 99 0.30 -15.35 -0.84
C PHE A 99 0.24 -16.30 -2.05
N ASN A 100 1.30 -16.41 -2.85
CA ASN A 100 1.34 -17.34 -3.97
C ASN A 100 1.14 -18.79 -3.50
N ALA A 101 1.80 -19.19 -2.41
CA ALA A 101 1.63 -20.52 -1.83
C ALA A 101 0.20 -20.75 -1.30
N ALA A 102 -0.42 -19.75 -0.67
CA ALA A 102 -1.79 -19.83 -0.17
C ALA A 102 -2.83 -19.97 -1.30
N TYR A 103 -2.58 -19.36 -2.46
CA TYR A 103 -3.50 -19.32 -3.60
C TYR A 103 -3.18 -20.36 -4.68
N GLU A 104 -2.13 -21.16 -4.53
CA GLU A 104 -1.67 -22.13 -5.54
C GLU A 104 -2.78 -23.05 -6.05
N GLN A 105 -3.65 -23.56 -5.16
CA GLN A 105 -4.76 -24.42 -5.55
C GLN A 105 -5.81 -23.64 -6.34
N ASP A 106 -6.15 -22.42 -5.95
CA ASP A 106 -7.12 -21.58 -6.64
C ASP A 106 -6.68 -21.25 -8.07
N PHE A 107 -5.37 -21.03 -8.28
CA PHE A 107 -4.82 -20.85 -9.62
C PHE A 107 -5.11 -22.07 -10.52
N GLY A 108 -4.86 -23.27 -10.02
CA GLY A 108 -5.16 -24.51 -10.73
C GLY A 108 -6.65 -24.69 -11.01
N TYR A 109 -7.51 -24.36 -10.05
CA TYR A 109 -8.97 -24.49 -10.19
C TYR A 109 -9.52 -23.50 -11.24
N ARG A 110 -9.09 -22.23 -11.21
CA ARG A 110 -9.54 -21.24 -12.20
C ARG A 110 -9.07 -21.59 -13.59
N HIS A 111 -7.81 -21.99 -13.74
CA HIS A 111 -7.30 -22.45 -15.02
C HIS A 111 -8.10 -23.67 -15.54
N ALA A 112 -8.39 -24.66 -14.69
CA ALA A 112 -9.17 -25.84 -15.08
C ALA A 112 -10.60 -25.50 -15.52
N HIS A 113 -11.22 -24.46 -14.93
CA HIS A 113 -12.54 -23.98 -15.31
C HIS A 113 -12.56 -23.17 -16.62
N HIS A 114 -11.53 -22.33 -16.84
CA HIS A 114 -11.59 -21.28 -17.85
C HIS A 114 -10.51 -21.37 -18.94
N GLY A 115 -9.48 -22.18 -18.73
CA GLY A 115 -8.34 -22.35 -19.65
C GLY A 115 -7.47 -21.11 -19.82
N ASP A 116 -6.51 -21.19 -20.76
CA ASP A 116 -5.54 -20.11 -21.02
C ASP A 116 -6.17 -18.82 -21.55
N SER A 117 -7.35 -18.90 -22.14
CA SER A 117 -8.02 -17.72 -22.70
C SER A 117 -8.54 -16.73 -21.64
N VAL A 118 -8.68 -17.17 -20.37
CA VAL A 118 -9.16 -16.36 -19.26
C VAL A 118 -8.18 -16.39 -18.10
N ALA A 119 -7.62 -17.56 -17.80
CA ALA A 119 -6.78 -17.77 -16.62
C ALA A 119 -5.48 -18.51 -17.01
N PRO A 120 -4.58 -17.89 -17.81
CA PRO A 120 -3.31 -18.50 -18.17
C PRO A 120 -2.44 -18.66 -16.91
N LEU A 121 -1.94 -19.87 -16.64
CA LEU A 121 -1.13 -20.14 -15.44
C LEU A 121 0.13 -19.30 -15.35
N SER A 122 0.67 -18.85 -16.49
CA SER A 122 1.84 -17.96 -16.56
C SER A 122 1.61 -16.61 -15.86
N GLY A 123 0.36 -16.14 -15.82
CA GLY A 123 0.01 -14.85 -15.21
C GLY A 123 -0.51 -14.94 -13.77
N ALA A 124 -0.61 -16.15 -13.22
CA ALA A 124 -1.13 -16.35 -11.88
C ALA A 124 -0.19 -15.81 -10.79
N GLY A 125 -0.77 -15.20 -9.77
CA GLY A 125 -0.04 -14.75 -8.59
C GLY A 125 0.76 -13.46 -8.77
N MET A 126 1.87 -13.36 -8.06
CA MET A 126 2.67 -12.15 -7.91
C MET A 126 4.16 -12.43 -8.15
N GLN A 127 4.84 -11.44 -8.73
CA GLN A 127 6.29 -11.39 -8.84
C GLN A 127 6.83 -10.33 -7.87
N ALA A 128 7.61 -10.76 -6.89
CA ALA A 128 8.25 -9.83 -5.97
C ALA A 128 9.37 -9.03 -6.65
N MET A 129 9.38 -7.73 -6.42
CA MET A 129 10.38 -6.76 -6.90
C MET A 129 11.04 -6.07 -5.70
N PRO A 130 11.93 -6.79 -4.96
CA PRO A 130 12.58 -6.22 -3.79
C PRO A 130 13.61 -5.16 -4.16
N PHE A 131 13.72 -4.12 -3.34
CA PHE A 131 14.75 -3.10 -3.46
C PHE A 131 15.40 -2.81 -2.10
N PRO A 132 16.66 -2.30 -2.08
CA PRO A 132 17.30 -1.90 -0.85
C PRO A 132 16.67 -0.63 -0.30
N LEU A 133 16.64 -0.48 1.03
CA LEU A 133 16.23 0.78 1.65
C LEU A 133 17.21 1.89 1.24
N PRO A 134 16.75 3.02 0.66
CA PRO A 134 17.59 4.17 0.42
C PRO A 134 18.03 4.79 1.75
N LYS A 135 19.21 5.40 1.77
CA LYS A 135 19.63 6.16 2.95
C LYS A 135 18.77 7.42 3.11
N MET A 136 18.68 7.94 4.34
CA MET A 136 18.06 9.24 4.58
C MET A 136 18.72 10.30 3.69
N GLY A 137 17.91 11.11 3.02
CA GLY A 137 18.36 12.11 2.02
C GLY A 137 18.58 11.55 0.61
N GLU A 138 18.35 10.25 0.38
CA GLU A 138 18.48 9.60 -0.93
C GLU A 138 17.14 9.02 -1.40
N LEU A 139 16.99 8.89 -2.73
CA LEU A 139 15.86 8.22 -3.38
C LEU A 139 16.36 6.98 -4.14
N GLU A 140 15.67 5.87 -4.02
CA GLU A 140 15.86 4.69 -4.86
C GLU A 140 14.91 4.75 -6.05
N THR A 141 15.46 4.70 -7.27
CA THR A 141 14.65 4.72 -8.49
C THR A 141 14.21 3.31 -8.86
N LEU A 142 12.91 3.08 -8.87
CA LEU A 142 12.29 1.79 -9.14
C LEU A 142 11.80 1.67 -10.59
N VAL A 143 11.27 2.76 -11.13
CA VAL A 143 10.82 2.88 -12.51
C VAL A 143 11.32 4.21 -13.07
N ASP A 144 11.90 4.18 -14.26
CA ASP A 144 12.30 5.36 -15.03
C ASP A 144 12.16 5.02 -16.53
N ASP A 145 11.05 5.39 -17.12
CA ASP A 145 10.74 5.08 -18.51
C ASP A 145 10.30 6.31 -19.32
N GLY A 146 11.06 7.37 -19.16
CA GLY A 146 10.89 8.62 -19.89
C GLY A 146 9.95 9.60 -19.19
N ASP A 147 8.66 9.51 -19.43
CA ASP A 147 7.69 10.45 -18.84
C ASP A 147 7.37 10.12 -17.36
N LEU A 148 7.48 8.84 -16.98
CA LEU A 148 7.18 8.36 -15.63
C LEU A 148 8.45 7.98 -14.86
N LYS A 149 8.57 8.51 -13.65
CA LYS A 149 9.57 8.09 -12.68
C LYS A 149 8.88 7.77 -11.35
N ILE A 150 9.21 6.59 -10.79
CA ILE A 150 8.73 6.17 -9.46
C ILE A 150 9.95 5.88 -8.59
N GLN A 151 10.00 6.53 -7.44
CA GLN A 151 11.14 6.47 -6.52
C GLN A 151 10.66 6.17 -5.11
N ALA A 152 11.44 5.39 -4.35
CA ALA A 152 11.21 5.14 -2.94
C ALA A 152 12.09 6.04 -2.06
N LEU A 153 11.57 6.40 -0.89
CA LEU A 153 12.31 7.06 0.19
C LEU A 153 12.08 6.33 1.51
N THR A 154 13.08 6.30 2.37
CA THR A 154 12.93 5.73 3.71
C THR A 154 12.11 6.65 4.59
N VAL A 155 11.15 6.09 5.32
CA VAL A 155 10.40 6.75 6.39
C VAL A 155 10.67 6.07 7.73
N ASP A 156 10.18 6.63 8.83
CA ASP A 156 10.37 6.09 10.17
C ASP A 156 9.03 5.65 10.76
N HIS A 157 8.84 4.35 10.80
CA HIS A 157 7.71 3.69 11.45
C HIS A 157 8.21 2.68 12.48
N SER A 158 9.20 3.10 13.28
CA SER A 158 9.81 2.21 14.30
C SER A 158 8.76 1.60 15.24
N PRO A 159 8.88 0.29 15.59
CA PRO A 159 10.05 -0.58 15.41
C PRO A 159 10.09 -1.37 14.07
N ILE A 160 9.40 -0.94 13.04
CA ILE A 160 9.39 -1.60 11.74
C ILE A 160 10.70 -1.31 11.00
N ASP A 161 11.49 -2.35 10.69
CA ASP A 161 12.83 -2.21 10.10
C ASP A 161 12.84 -1.65 8.67
N ALA A 162 11.73 -1.76 7.94
CA ALA A 162 11.67 -1.43 6.53
C ALA A 162 10.33 -0.76 6.19
N ALA A 163 10.28 0.57 6.34
CA ALA A 163 9.15 1.38 5.92
C ALA A 163 9.60 2.43 4.90
N VAL A 164 8.80 2.61 3.84
CA VAL A 164 9.12 3.52 2.72
C VAL A 164 7.88 4.31 2.28
N GLY A 165 8.13 5.50 1.76
CA GLY A 165 7.17 6.26 0.96
C GLY A 165 7.54 6.18 -0.52
N TYR A 166 6.63 6.64 -1.39
CA TYR A 166 6.81 6.62 -2.84
C TYR A 166 6.55 7.98 -3.47
N LYS A 167 7.51 8.42 -4.29
CA LYS A 167 7.39 9.64 -5.10
C LYS A 167 7.16 9.26 -6.56
N PHE A 168 6.04 9.72 -7.12
CA PHE A 168 5.70 9.59 -8.53
C PHE A 168 5.92 10.92 -9.24
N SER A 169 6.58 10.89 -10.37
CA SER A 169 6.74 12.04 -11.26
C SER A 169 6.27 11.67 -12.66
N TYR A 170 5.35 12.43 -13.22
CA TYR A 170 4.79 12.18 -14.55
C TYR A 170 4.49 13.47 -15.27
N LYS A 171 5.10 13.70 -16.46
CA LYS A 171 4.89 14.88 -17.33
C LYS A 171 4.95 16.21 -16.57
N GLY A 172 5.96 16.37 -15.72
CA GLY A 172 6.20 17.59 -14.95
C GLY A 172 5.27 17.79 -13.75
N ARG A 173 4.45 16.79 -13.39
CA ARG A 173 3.69 16.74 -12.14
C ARG A 173 4.28 15.69 -11.22
N SER A 174 4.14 15.92 -9.91
CA SER A 174 4.66 15.01 -8.90
C SER A 174 3.74 14.85 -7.72
N LEU A 175 3.74 13.65 -7.16
CA LEU A 175 3.07 13.35 -5.90
C LEU A 175 4.01 12.55 -5.00
N LEU A 176 3.83 12.68 -3.69
CA LEU A 176 4.49 11.89 -2.67
C LEU A 176 3.43 11.21 -1.80
N ILE A 177 3.57 9.90 -1.57
CA ILE A 177 2.75 9.10 -0.67
C ILE A 177 3.68 8.58 0.41
N THR A 178 3.42 8.88 1.68
CA THR A 178 4.35 8.57 2.77
C THR A 178 4.27 7.15 3.27
N GLY A 179 3.09 6.51 3.24
CA GLY A 179 2.81 5.37 4.10
C GLY A 179 2.76 5.80 5.56
N ASP A 180 2.84 4.85 6.49
CA ASP A 180 2.83 5.13 7.93
C ASP A 180 4.21 5.59 8.39
N THR A 181 4.23 6.64 9.19
CA THR A 181 5.49 7.30 9.62
C THR A 181 5.26 8.33 10.72
N VAL A 182 6.25 8.60 11.54
CA VAL A 182 6.31 9.82 12.32
C VAL A 182 6.69 11.01 11.41
N LYS A 183 6.49 12.24 11.89
CA LYS A 183 7.00 13.45 11.23
C LYS A 183 8.52 13.34 11.05
N LEU A 184 9.02 13.53 9.84
CA LEU A 184 10.42 13.26 9.49
C LEU A 184 10.98 14.27 8.51
N PRO A 185 12.17 14.86 8.77
CA PRO A 185 12.85 15.78 7.85
C PRO A 185 13.07 15.22 6.44
N ASN A 186 13.19 13.89 6.31
CA ASN A 186 13.32 13.24 5.02
C ASN A 186 12.07 13.40 4.14
N ILE A 187 10.89 13.37 4.75
CA ILE A 187 9.61 13.63 4.07
C ILE A 187 9.54 15.09 3.67
N GLU A 188 9.84 16.02 4.58
CA GLU A 188 9.86 17.45 4.32
C GLU A 188 10.80 17.80 3.14
N LEU A 189 11.99 17.16 3.09
CA LEU A 189 12.96 17.33 2.00
C LEU A 189 12.38 16.95 0.63
N PHE A 190 11.75 15.76 0.53
CA PHE A 190 11.26 15.23 -0.75
C PHE A 190 9.84 15.69 -1.11
N ALA A 191 9.10 16.24 -0.16
CA ALA A 191 7.80 16.88 -0.38
C ALA A 191 7.93 18.30 -0.95
N GLN A 192 9.09 18.94 -0.82
CA GLN A 192 9.29 20.28 -1.36
C GLN A 192 9.02 20.31 -2.87
N GLY A 193 8.06 21.16 -3.26
CA GLY A 193 7.71 21.38 -4.65
C GLY A 193 6.92 20.25 -5.31
N VAL A 194 6.42 19.23 -4.59
CA VAL A 194 5.46 18.28 -5.13
C VAL A 194 4.11 18.96 -5.36
N ASP A 195 3.39 18.52 -6.38
CA ASP A 195 2.04 19.04 -6.65
C ASP A 195 1.01 18.49 -5.65
N LEU A 196 1.25 17.31 -5.10
CA LEU A 196 0.35 16.66 -4.14
C LEU A 196 1.15 15.83 -3.12
N LEU A 197 0.86 16.01 -1.84
CA LEU A 197 1.31 15.17 -0.75
C LEU A 197 0.11 14.34 -0.24
N VAL A 198 0.29 13.02 -0.16
CA VAL A 198 -0.60 12.09 0.53
C VAL A 198 0.13 11.61 1.76
N HIS A 199 -0.30 12.08 2.91
CA HIS A 199 0.30 11.76 4.20
C HIS A 199 -0.70 11.03 5.08
N GLU A 200 -0.24 10.08 5.88
CA GLU A 200 -1.05 9.54 6.96
C GLU A 200 -1.37 10.61 8.00
N ALA A 201 -2.42 10.43 8.76
CA ALA A 201 -2.72 11.31 9.87
C ALA A 201 -3.56 10.60 10.94
N LEU A 202 -2.95 10.34 12.06
CA LEU A 202 -3.60 9.77 13.22
C LEU A 202 -4.15 10.89 14.11
N ALA A 203 -5.43 10.82 14.51
CA ALA A 203 -6.07 11.85 15.34
C ALA A 203 -5.86 11.59 16.85
N PRO A 204 -4.90 12.26 17.52
CA PRO A 204 -4.56 11.96 18.92
C PRO A 204 -5.74 12.17 19.88
N ASN A 205 -6.58 13.18 19.64
CA ASN A 205 -7.75 13.47 20.45
C ASN A 205 -8.76 12.31 20.46
N LEU A 206 -8.95 11.62 19.32
CA LEU A 206 -9.85 10.47 19.23
C LEU A 206 -9.26 9.26 19.96
N LEU A 207 -7.95 9.04 19.83
CA LEU A 207 -7.26 7.97 20.55
C LEU A 207 -7.28 8.16 22.08
N ILE A 208 -7.11 9.40 22.55
CA ILE A 208 -7.23 9.71 23.99
C ILE A 208 -8.64 9.35 24.48
N MET A 209 -9.69 9.72 23.75
CA MET A 209 -11.07 9.36 24.12
C MET A 209 -11.29 7.84 24.11
N MET A 210 -10.72 7.13 23.14
CA MET A 210 -10.78 5.66 23.06
C MET A 210 -10.03 5.01 24.24
N ASN A 211 -8.88 5.54 24.60
CA ASN A 211 -8.08 5.09 25.73
C ASN A 211 -8.84 5.24 27.05
N GLU A 212 -9.41 6.42 27.31
CA GLU A 212 -10.23 6.69 28.50
C GLU A 212 -11.45 5.75 28.58
N ALA A 213 -12.12 5.51 27.46
CA ALA A 213 -13.24 4.57 27.39
C ALA A 213 -12.79 3.13 27.67
N ALA A 214 -11.64 2.71 27.12
CA ALA A 214 -11.06 1.39 27.38
C ALA A 214 -10.67 1.19 28.83
N GLN A 215 -10.05 2.19 29.46
CA GLN A 215 -9.73 2.18 30.89
C GLN A 215 -10.97 2.06 31.74
N THR A 216 -12.01 2.86 31.45
CA THR A 216 -13.31 2.83 32.17
C THR A 216 -13.98 1.47 32.04
N ALA A 217 -13.89 0.82 30.89
CA ALA A 217 -14.43 -0.51 30.63
C ALA A 217 -13.55 -1.66 31.17
N GLY A 218 -12.39 -1.35 31.73
CA GLY A 218 -11.43 -2.35 32.21
C GLY A 218 -10.73 -3.15 31.07
N ASN A 219 -10.80 -2.66 29.83
CA ASN A 219 -10.15 -3.28 28.68
C ASN A 219 -8.68 -2.83 28.61
N LYS A 220 -7.81 -3.51 29.34
CA LYS A 220 -6.38 -3.18 29.47
C LYS A 220 -5.65 -3.25 28.12
N THR A 221 -5.94 -4.25 27.30
CA THR A 221 -5.31 -4.43 25.99
C THR A 221 -5.61 -3.24 25.08
N MET A 222 -6.87 -2.82 24.98
CA MET A 222 -7.23 -1.67 24.15
C MET A 222 -6.63 -0.37 24.70
N ALA A 223 -6.57 -0.21 26.03
CA ALA A 223 -5.95 0.96 26.63
C ALA A 223 -4.45 1.03 26.33
N GLU A 224 -3.74 -0.10 26.31
CA GLU A 224 -2.33 -0.18 25.93
C GLU A 224 -2.14 0.14 24.42
N ILE A 225 -2.88 -0.51 23.53
CA ILE A 225 -2.81 -0.27 22.11
C ILE A 225 -3.05 1.21 21.77
N THR A 226 -4.10 1.82 22.32
CA THR A 226 -4.44 3.23 22.05
C THR A 226 -3.47 4.24 22.66
N HIS A 227 -2.64 3.81 23.59
CA HIS A 227 -1.53 4.59 24.12
C HIS A 227 -0.31 4.50 23.19
N ASP A 228 0.09 3.27 22.85
CA ASP A 228 1.34 3.01 22.11
C ASP A 228 1.30 3.55 20.68
N VAL A 229 0.13 3.48 20.03
CA VAL A 229 -0.03 3.90 18.62
C VAL A 229 0.27 5.39 18.39
N LEU A 230 0.28 6.21 19.43
CA LEU A 230 0.63 7.64 19.35
C LEU A 230 2.10 7.91 19.02
N ASP A 231 2.99 6.94 19.29
CA ASP A 231 4.44 7.17 19.25
C ASP A 231 5.05 6.92 17.87
N TYR A 232 4.31 6.29 16.95
CA TYR A 232 4.85 5.88 15.64
C TYR A 232 3.99 6.31 14.44
N HIS A 233 3.10 7.28 14.64
CA HIS A 233 2.29 7.91 13.60
C HIS A 233 2.36 9.44 13.65
N THR A 234 2.00 10.07 12.56
CA THR A 234 1.97 11.54 12.42
C THR A 234 0.60 12.08 12.78
N SER A 235 0.55 13.14 13.58
CA SER A 235 -0.71 13.87 13.84
C SER A 235 -1.12 14.72 12.62
N PRO A 236 -2.42 15.11 12.49
CA PRO A 236 -2.86 16.01 11.43
C PRO A 236 -2.18 17.39 11.45
N VAL A 237 -1.75 17.84 12.61
CA VAL A 237 -1.00 19.12 12.75
C VAL A 237 0.39 18.97 12.18
N GLU A 238 1.11 17.92 12.55
CA GLU A 238 2.45 17.63 12.04
C GLU A 238 2.47 17.36 10.54
N ALA A 239 1.43 16.67 10.01
CA ALA A 239 1.30 16.44 8.58
C ALA A 239 1.03 17.74 7.78
N ALA A 240 0.51 18.80 8.43
CA ALA A 240 0.23 20.08 7.82
C ALA A 240 1.41 21.08 7.90
N GLU A 241 2.39 20.84 8.75
CA GLU A 241 3.61 21.67 8.92
C GLU A 241 4.67 21.34 7.86
#